data_13bfb4beabc289151a1a78bfd6c8b4fb
#
_entry.id   13bfb4beabc289151a1a78bfd6c8b4fb
#
_cell.length_a   1.000
_cell.length_b   1.000
_cell.length_c   1.000
_cell.angle_alpha   90.00
_cell.angle_beta   90.00
_cell.angle_gamma   90.00
#
_symmetry.space_group_name_H-M   'P 1'
#
loop_
_entity.id
_entity.type
_entity.pdbx_description
1 polymer ?
#
loop_
_entity_poly.entity_id
_entity_poly.type
_entity_poly.pdbx_seq_one_letter_code
_entity_poly.pdbx_strand_id
1 'polypeptide(L)'
;MGFDILGQLNWLAVIVGTIIYFAIGAVWFTPMLFGRPWQRALGWDPAQTAPQMSPLTYAVPAILYLASATATAMLAAATGSTTLGSGLVLGLVVGVGYALVINANDAIFDPNKRQPLTWFVITGAYNLLGLLIVAVLVSIWH
;
A
#
# COMPACT_ATOMS: atom_id res chain seq x y z
N MET A 1 8.89 -5.51 21.71
CA MET A 1 7.67 -4.89 21.13
C MET A 1 6.48 -5.74 21.58
N GLY A 2 5.49 -5.12 22.18
CA GLY A 2 4.25 -5.77 22.65
C GLY A 2 3.03 -5.01 22.13
N PHE A 3 1.83 -5.57 22.30
CA PHE A 3 0.58 -4.89 21.88
C PHE A 3 0.21 -3.70 22.76
N ASP A 4 0.85 -3.51 23.90
CA ASP A 4 0.77 -2.32 24.76
C ASP A 4 1.15 -1.04 24.01
N ILE A 5 1.98 -1.13 22.97
CA ILE A 5 2.38 -0.02 22.12
C ILE A 5 1.18 0.61 21.36
N LEU A 6 0.10 -0.14 21.13
CA LEU A 6 -1.12 0.35 20.48
C LEU A 6 -1.75 1.53 21.24
N GLY A 7 -1.61 1.56 22.57
CA GLY A 7 -2.08 2.67 23.42
C GLY A 7 -1.25 3.95 23.30
N GLN A 8 -0.08 3.88 22.66
CA GLN A 8 0.86 5.00 22.52
C GLN A 8 0.88 5.58 21.10
N LEU A 9 0.16 4.96 20.16
CA LEU A 9 0.14 5.40 18.78
C LEU A 9 -0.67 6.70 18.62
N ASN A 10 -0.19 7.59 17.75
CA ASN A 10 -1.03 8.66 17.23
C ASN A 10 -2.02 8.10 16.19
N TRP A 11 -3.20 7.71 16.66
CA TRP A 11 -4.25 7.14 15.82
C TRP A 11 -4.73 8.09 14.72
N LEU A 12 -4.62 9.39 14.92
CA LEU A 12 -4.96 10.38 13.89
C LEU A 12 -3.98 10.25 12.71
N ALA A 13 -2.67 10.14 12.99
CA ALA A 13 -1.66 9.88 11.95
C ALA A 13 -1.90 8.57 11.21
N VAL A 14 -2.28 7.50 11.93
CA VAL A 14 -2.62 6.20 11.35
C VAL A 14 -3.82 6.32 10.40
N ILE A 15 -4.91 6.96 10.85
CA ILE A 15 -6.13 7.14 10.06
C ILE A 15 -5.86 7.99 8.81
N VAL A 16 -5.16 9.11 8.97
CA VAL A 16 -4.81 9.99 7.84
C VAL A 16 -3.90 9.26 6.86
N GLY A 17 -2.90 8.51 7.34
CA GLY A 17 -2.05 7.67 6.51
C GLY A 17 -2.84 6.63 5.72
N THR A 18 -3.80 5.98 6.35
CA THR A 18 -4.73 5.03 5.71
C THR A 18 -5.53 5.69 4.59
N ILE A 19 -6.11 6.87 4.86
CA ILE A 19 -6.91 7.62 3.87
C ILE A 19 -6.03 8.04 2.68
N ILE A 20 -4.83 8.52 2.92
CA ILE A 20 -3.89 8.91 1.87
C ILE A 20 -3.51 7.69 1.02
N TYR A 21 -3.18 6.57 1.64
CA TYR A 21 -2.83 5.33 0.93
C TYR A 21 -3.98 4.87 0.04
N PHE A 22 -5.21 4.85 0.56
CA PHE A 22 -6.41 4.50 -0.19
C PHE A 22 -6.67 5.48 -1.35
N ALA A 23 -6.57 6.79 -1.10
CA ALA A 23 -6.80 7.82 -2.10
C ALA A 23 -5.79 7.76 -3.26
N ILE A 24 -4.51 7.48 -2.96
CA ILE A 24 -3.50 7.24 -3.98
C ILE A 24 -3.92 6.07 -4.87
N GLY A 25 -4.39 4.96 -4.29
CA GLY A 25 -4.87 3.81 -5.04
C GLY A 25 -6.07 4.13 -5.92
N ALA A 26 -7.02 4.90 -5.40
CA ALA A 26 -8.19 5.34 -6.17
C ALA A 26 -7.82 6.15 -7.41
N VAL A 27 -6.75 6.96 -7.34
CA VAL A 27 -6.24 7.73 -8.48
C VAL A 27 -5.30 6.89 -9.35
N TRP A 28 -4.42 6.09 -8.75
CA TRP A 28 -3.39 5.29 -9.42
C TRP A 28 -3.96 4.30 -10.43
N PHE A 29 -5.03 3.62 -10.05
CA PHE A 29 -5.68 2.61 -10.89
C PHE A 29 -6.79 3.17 -11.78
N THR A 30 -6.88 4.50 -11.94
CA THR A 30 -7.78 5.09 -12.94
C THR A 30 -7.27 4.85 -14.37
N PRO A 31 -8.16 4.87 -15.37
CA PRO A 31 -7.76 4.79 -16.78
C PRO A 31 -6.83 5.92 -17.23
N MET A 32 -6.82 7.05 -16.51
CA MET A 32 -5.96 8.21 -16.80
C MET A 32 -4.50 7.98 -16.39
N LEU A 33 -4.26 7.10 -15.39
CA LEU A 33 -2.91 6.76 -14.94
C LEU A 33 -2.56 5.33 -15.36
N PHE A 34 -2.51 4.43 -14.41
CA PHE A 34 -1.99 3.07 -14.63
C PHE A 34 -3.08 2.00 -14.77
N GLY A 35 -4.37 2.36 -14.69
CA GLY A 35 -5.46 1.40 -14.70
C GLY A 35 -5.53 0.57 -15.98
N ARG A 36 -5.38 1.19 -17.17
CA ARG A 36 -5.41 0.47 -18.44
C ARG A 36 -4.25 -0.53 -18.61
N PRO A 37 -2.98 -0.15 -18.44
CA PRO A 37 -1.89 -1.12 -18.52
C PRO A 37 -1.96 -2.20 -17.42
N TRP A 38 -2.45 -1.86 -16.23
CA TRP A 38 -2.67 -2.81 -15.16
C TRP A 38 -3.74 -3.86 -15.52
N GLN A 39 -4.88 -3.43 -16.10
CA GLN A 39 -5.93 -4.33 -16.58
C GLN A 39 -5.41 -5.27 -17.68
N ARG A 40 -4.65 -4.75 -18.65
CA ARG A 40 -4.02 -5.58 -19.70
C ARG A 40 -3.04 -6.59 -19.11
N ALA A 41 -2.30 -6.21 -18.08
CA ALA A 41 -1.36 -7.10 -17.39
C ALA A 41 -2.09 -8.27 -16.70
N LEU A 42 -3.33 -8.04 -16.23
CA LEU A 42 -4.23 -9.08 -15.72
C LEU A 42 -4.95 -9.88 -16.83
N GLY A 43 -4.79 -9.50 -18.10
CA GLY A 43 -5.50 -10.13 -19.21
C GLY A 43 -6.94 -9.65 -19.38
N TRP A 44 -7.32 -8.56 -18.73
CA TRP A 44 -8.62 -7.92 -18.91
C TRP A 44 -8.60 -6.98 -20.11
N ASP A 45 -9.72 -6.90 -20.83
CA ASP A 45 -9.88 -5.94 -21.92
C ASP A 45 -10.32 -4.58 -21.36
N PRO A 46 -9.50 -3.53 -21.47
CA PRO A 46 -9.85 -2.20 -20.98
C PRO A 46 -11.01 -1.53 -21.73
N ALA A 47 -11.41 -2.07 -22.89
CA ALA A 47 -12.56 -1.61 -23.65
C ALA A 47 -13.88 -2.19 -23.12
N GLN A 48 -13.83 -3.28 -22.37
CA GLN A 48 -15.02 -3.82 -21.73
C GLN A 48 -15.35 -3.03 -20.48
N THR A 49 -16.64 -2.79 -20.25
CA THR A 49 -17.10 -2.15 -19.02
C THR A 49 -16.64 -2.96 -17.83
N ALA A 50 -15.85 -2.36 -16.95
CA ALA A 50 -15.45 -3.02 -15.72
C ALA A 50 -16.71 -3.49 -14.96
N PRO A 51 -16.69 -4.72 -14.40
CA PRO A 51 -17.81 -5.16 -13.58
C PRO A 51 -18.05 -4.15 -12.47
N GLN A 52 -19.32 -3.79 -12.25
CA GLN A 52 -19.66 -2.91 -11.14
C GLN A 52 -19.32 -3.64 -9.83
N MET A 53 -18.25 -3.20 -9.20
CA MET A 53 -17.84 -3.75 -7.92
C MET A 53 -18.77 -3.21 -6.82
N SER A 54 -19.17 -4.06 -5.89
CA SER A 54 -19.98 -3.64 -4.75
C SER A 54 -19.19 -2.66 -3.86
N PRO A 55 -19.86 -1.75 -3.12
CA PRO A 55 -19.19 -0.90 -2.14
C PRO A 55 -18.35 -1.68 -1.12
N LEU A 56 -18.75 -2.91 -0.80
CA LEU A 56 -18.01 -3.80 0.09
C LEU A 56 -16.62 -4.17 -0.47
N THR A 57 -16.51 -4.31 -1.80
CA THR A 57 -15.21 -4.59 -2.46
C THR A 57 -14.20 -3.47 -2.22
N TYR A 58 -14.67 -2.22 -2.08
CA TYR A 58 -13.80 -1.08 -1.75
C TYR A 58 -13.52 -0.95 -0.26
N ALA A 59 -14.39 -1.48 0.61
CA ALA A 59 -14.15 -1.48 2.05
C ALA A 59 -13.00 -2.39 2.46
N VAL A 60 -12.81 -3.52 1.76
CA VAL A 60 -11.73 -4.47 2.06
C VAL A 60 -10.34 -3.81 1.95
N PRO A 61 -9.96 -3.15 0.85
CA PRO A 61 -8.68 -2.43 0.79
C PRO A 61 -8.51 -1.39 1.90
N ALA A 62 -9.56 -0.66 2.27
CA ALA A 62 -9.49 0.33 3.36
C ALA A 62 -9.09 -0.33 4.70
N ILE A 63 -9.68 -1.48 5.02
CA ILE A 63 -9.34 -2.25 6.23
C ILE A 63 -7.90 -2.77 6.15
N LEU A 64 -7.47 -3.27 5.00
CA LEU A 64 -6.10 -3.77 4.81
C LEU A 64 -5.06 -2.66 4.93
N TYR A 65 -5.35 -1.47 4.41
CA TYR A 65 -4.45 -0.31 4.55
C TYR A 65 -4.43 0.24 5.98
N LEU A 66 -5.56 0.18 6.70
CA LEU A 66 -5.58 0.49 8.12
C LEU A 66 -4.67 -0.46 8.92
N ALA A 67 -4.74 -1.76 8.64
CA ALA A 67 -3.86 -2.74 9.26
C ALA A 67 -2.38 -2.48 8.93
N SER A 68 -2.06 -2.17 7.66
CA SER A 68 -0.70 -1.83 7.23
C SER A 68 -0.19 -0.55 7.90
N ALA A 69 -1.02 0.50 7.98
CA ALA A 69 -0.66 1.76 8.63
C ALA A 69 -0.45 1.57 10.14
N THR A 70 -1.30 0.78 10.79
CA THR A 70 -1.15 0.43 12.21
C THR A 70 0.16 -0.33 12.47
N ALA A 71 0.44 -1.36 11.67
CA ALA A 71 1.69 -2.13 11.79
C ALA A 71 2.93 -1.24 11.57
N THR A 72 2.88 -0.34 10.59
CA THR A 72 3.97 0.61 10.32
C THR A 72 4.16 1.59 11.47
N ALA A 73 3.07 2.09 12.07
CA ALA A 73 3.13 2.96 13.25
C ALA A 73 3.70 2.23 14.48
N MET A 74 3.33 0.97 14.69
CA MET A 74 3.93 0.13 15.74
C MET A 74 5.44 -0.04 15.54
N LEU A 75 5.88 -0.26 14.31
CA LEU A 75 7.30 -0.36 13.98
C LEU A 75 8.01 0.97 14.19
N ALA A 76 7.41 2.09 13.78
CA ALA A 76 7.96 3.43 14.02
C ALA A 76 8.18 3.68 15.52
N ALA A 77 7.17 3.40 16.33
CA ALA A 77 7.26 3.54 17.78
C ALA A 77 8.30 2.59 18.42
N ALA A 78 8.33 1.33 17.98
CA ALA A 78 9.25 0.33 18.50
C ALA A 78 10.73 0.60 18.14
N THR A 79 10.99 1.27 17.02
CA THR A 79 12.34 1.60 16.54
C THR A 79 12.78 3.03 16.87
N GLY A 80 11.91 3.83 17.50
CA GLY A 80 12.17 5.24 17.79
C GLY A 80 12.27 6.09 16.52
N SER A 81 11.52 5.75 15.48
CA SER A 81 11.48 6.51 14.23
C SER A 81 10.64 7.76 14.42
N THR A 82 11.31 8.92 14.53
CA THR A 82 10.66 10.22 14.87
C THR A 82 11.06 11.35 13.91
N THR A 83 11.75 11.03 12.81
CA THR A 83 12.21 12.02 11.85
C THR A 83 11.83 11.63 10.42
N LEU A 84 11.86 12.61 9.50
CA LEU A 84 11.70 12.33 8.07
C LEU A 84 12.67 11.25 7.58
N GLY A 85 13.95 11.34 7.96
CA GLY A 85 14.98 10.39 7.54
C GLY A 85 14.70 8.98 8.05
N SER A 86 14.39 8.82 9.34
CA SER A 86 14.05 7.52 9.92
C SER A 86 12.74 6.96 9.34
N GLY A 87 11.75 7.81 9.06
CA GLY A 87 10.52 7.42 8.39
C GLY A 87 10.75 6.92 6.96
N LEU A 88 11.63 7.56 6.19
CA LEU A 88 12.01 7.09 4.86
C LEU A 88 12.71 5.72 4.91
N VAL A 89 13.66 5.54 5.84
CA VAL A 89 14.32 4.24 6.04
C VAL A 89 13.31 3.16 6.41
N LEU A 90 12.42 3.44 7.36
CA LEU A 90 11.36 2.51 7.77
C LEU A 90 10.46 2.15 6.58
N GLY A 91 10.02 3.15 5.82
CA GLY A 91 9.18 2.94 4.64
C GLY A 91 9.87 2.09 3.55
N LEU A 92 11.18 2.29 3.33
CA LEU A 92 11.97 1.45 2.42
C LEU A 92 12.11 0.02 2.96
N VAL A 93 12.37 -0.16 4.24
CA VAL A 93 12.47 -1.50 4.84
C VAL A 93 11.15 -2.27 4.70
N VAL A 94 10.03 -1.65 5.04
CA VAL A 94 8.71 -2.28 4.95
C VAL A 94 8.28 -2.43 3.49
N GLY A 95 8.44 -1.39 2.68
CA GLY A 95 8.03 -1.39 1.29
C GLY A 95 8.84 -2.36 0.43
N VAL A 96 10.16 -2.31 0.50
CA VAL A 96 11.03 -3.19 -0.29
C VAL A 96 11.09 -4.58 0.33
N GLY A 97 11.31 -4.67 1.64
CA GLY A 97 11.53 -5.96 2.32
C GLY A 97 10.29 -6.85 2.43
N TYR A 98 9.10 -6.27 2.43
CA TYR A 98 7.85 -7.02 2.54
C TYR A 98 6.94 -6.83 1.32
N ALA A 99 6.52 -5.61 1.02
CA ALA A 99 5.51 -5.40 -0.01
C ALA A 99 6.01 -5.77 -1.41
N LEU A 100 7.20 -5.33 -1.82
CA LEU A 100 7.75 -5.70 -3.13
C LEU A 100 8.06 -7.19 -3.23
N VAL A 101 8.54 -7.82 -2.16
CA VAL A 101 8.80 -9.27 -2.15
C VAL A 101 7.52 -10.05 -2.34
N ILE A 102 6.44 -9.70 -1.64
CA ILE A 102 5.13 -10.36 -1.78
C ILE A 102 4.57 -10.12 -3.19
N ASN A 103 4.63 -8.89 -3.69
CA ASN A 103 4.15 -8.57 -5.04
C ASN A 103 4.97 -9.29 -6.14
N ALA A 104 6.29 -9.41 -5.97
CA ALA A 104 7.13 -10.15 -6.91
C ALA A 104 6.76 -11.64 -6.93
N ASN A 105 6.56 -12.22 -5.76
CA ASN A 105 6.14 -13.61 -5.62
C ASN A 105 4.78 -13.85 -6.28
N ASP A 106 3.81 -12.97 -6.04
CA ASP A 106 2.49 -13.04 -6.66
C ASP A 106 2.55 -12.85 -8.18
N ALA A 107 3.43 -11.96 -8.67
CA ALA A 107 3.63 -11.77 -10.10
C ALA A 107 4.19 -13.02 -10.79
N ILE A 108 5.11 -13.75 -10.14
CA ILE A 108 5.79 -14.92 -10.70
C ILE A 108 4.86 -16.15 -10.70
N PHE A 109 4.11 -16.36 -9.62
CA PHE A 109 3.38 -17.61 -9.42
C PHE A 109 1.89 -17.55 -9.78
N ASP A 110 1.33 -16.38 -10.09
CA ASP A 110 -0.06 -16.30 -10.56
C ASP A 110 -0.14 -16.49 -12.10
N PRO A 111 -0.65 -17.65 -12.57
CA PRO A 111 -0.72 -17.96 -14.00
C PRO A 111 -1.72 -17.06 -14.76
N ASN A 112 -2.59 -16.32 -14.07
CA ASN A 112 -3.58 -15.45 -14.70
C ASN A 112 -2.98 -14.11 -15.13
N LYS A 113 -1.83 -13.73 -14.62
CA LYS A 113 -1.15 -12.48 -15.01
C LYS A 113 -0.47 -12.65 -16.37
N ARG A 114 -1.04 -12.05 -17.41
CA ARG A 114 -0.48 -12.11 -18.76
C ARG A 114 0.82 -11.36 -18.93
N GLN A 115 1.00 -10.28 -18.16
CA GLN A 115 2.22 -9.45 -18.15
C GLN A 115 2.68 -9.25 -16.70
N PRO A 116 3.32 -10.29 -16.11
CA PRO A 116 3.65 -10.26 -14.68
C PRO A 116 4.59 -9.13 -14.28
N LEU A 117 5.57 -8.79 -15.14
CA LEU A 117 6.49 -7.69 -14.87
C LEU A 117 5.78 -6.33 -14.87
N THR A 118 4.90 -6.07 -15.85
CA THR A 118 4.11 -4.84 -15.92
C THR A 118 3.20 -4.72 -14.69
N TRP A 119 2.52 -5.80 -14.33
CA TRP A 119 1.70 -5.84 -13.12
C TRP A 119 2.51 -5.56 -11.86
N PHE A 120 3.67 -6.21 -11.72
CA PHE A 120 4.57 -6.02 -10.58
C PHE A 120 5.04 -4.57 -10.45
N VAL A 121 5.49 -3.96 -11.54
CA VAL A 121 5.98 -2.58 -11.52
C VAL A 121 4.86 -1.62 -11.10
N ILE A 122 3.66 -1.76 -11.66
CA ILE A 122 2.54 -0.86 -11.34
C ILE A 122 2.06 -1.06 -9.91
N THR A 123 1.82 -2.29 -9.49
CA THR A 123 1.30 -2.61 -8.16
C THR A 123 2.37 -2.43 -7.08
N GLY A 124 3.61 -2.82 -7.37
CA GLY A 124 4.73 -2.66 -6.45
C GLY A 124 5.08 -1.20 -6.21
N ALA A 125 5.13 -0.37 -7.25
CA ALA A 125 5.37 1.06 -7.11
C ALA A 125 4.28 1.75 -6.28
N TYR A 126 3.02 1.39 -6.49
CA TYR A 126 1.91 1.86 -5.68
C TYR A 126 2.08 1.52 -4.20
N ASN A 127 2.33 0.25 -3.89
CA ASN A 127 2.48 -0.21 -2.51
C ASN A 127 3.72 0.40 -1.83
N LEU A 128 4.83 0.50 -2.56
CA LEU A 128 6.03 1.15 -2.05
C LEU A 128 5.77 2.62 -1.71
N LEU A 129 5.13 3.36 -2.61
CA LEU A 129 4.81 4.77 -2.41
C LEU A 129 3.87 4.95 -1.22
N GLY A 130 2.81 4.15 -1.13
CA GLY A 130 1.84 4.21 -0.03
C GLY A 130 2.50 3.96 1.33
N LEU A 131 3.34 2.93 1.42
CA LEU A 131 4.05 2.60 2.66
C LEU A 131 5.12 3.63 3.02
N LEU A 132 5.83 4.21 2.05
CA LEU A 132 6.75 5.31 2.30
C LEU A 132 6.04 6.52 2.92
N ILE A 133 4.90 6.91 2.35
CA ILE A 133 4.13 8.05 2.86
C ILE A 133 3.60 7.76 4.26
N VAL A 134 3.04 6.57 4.48
CA VAL A 134 2.55 6.17 5.82
C VAL A 134 3.70 6.17 6.83
N ALA A 135 4.84 5.56 6.49
CA ALA A 135 5.98 5.48 7.41
C ALA A 135 6.54 6.86 7.78
N VAL A 136 6.67 7.75 6.80
CA VAL A 136 7.07 9.13 7.05
C VAL A 136 6.06 9.84 7.94
N LEU A 137 4.77 9.73 7.61
CA LEU A 137 3.71 10.42 8.35
C LEU A 137 3.66 10.00 9.82
N VAL A 138 3.66 8.69 10.10
CA VAL A 138 3.61 8.19 11.49
C VAL A 138 4.92 8.42 12.25
N SER A 139 6.03 8.68 11.54
CA SER A 139 7.30 9.02 12.17
C SER A 139 7.39 10.50 12.54
N ILE A 140 6.88 11.41 11.72
CA ILE A 140 6.97 12.86 12.00
C ILE A 140 5.80 13.38 12.83
N TRP A 141 4.70 12.67 12.85
CA TRP A 141 3.48 13.01 13.57
C TRP A 141 3.19 11.97 14.64
N HIS A 142 4.00 11.97 15.67
CA HIS A 142 3.96 11.07 16.82
C HIS A 142 3.41 11.74 18.07
#